data_aaf22091cd888ac70559bea24b4634b2
#
_entry.id   aaf22091cd888ac70559bea24b4634b2
#
_cell.length_a   1.000
_cell.length_b   1.000
_cell.length_c   1.000
_cell.angle_alpha   90.00
_cell.angle_beta   90.00
_cell.angle_gamma   90.00
#
_symmetry.space_group_name_H-M   'P 1'
#
loop_
_entity.id
_entity.type
_entity.pdbx_description
1 polymer ?
#
loop_
_entity_poly.entity_id
_entity_poly.type
_entity_poly.pdbx_seq_one_letter_code
_entity_poly.pdbx_strand_id
1 'polypeptide(L)'
;MKKLAYLLLAAVMATSTFGIIGCKPKTPDDTENVLEVFCTDKGYGTKWCSDLMELFQKQDWVKEKYPNLTVLPLRSNDVENFTASRIDAGAKNNTIDLFFDTSLAWDYMGVGPSGEERCADLTETVYNSLVPGEEDRGVKVIDKILDSYNMVNAYYDPNDPTADTKYYFMSWAGGMEGFLYNKDLLDEMGLKAPNTTDELEKVCAAIAERTGVNDGKYNLGYSFIQSKDADYWAYLFNIWWAQYQGKQGFTDFWNGVDENRISKNIFTQKGRVRALEVYEKLLKYDKGYLNPASGTYDFKTAQTMFLQGNGVFHANGDWFDNEMSSIREEIKTKQGVSYDIRMLRTPVVSSIVETLENKEMTDETLSAVIAAVDEGKTSYEGVSAADFARIREARSIVYSVGSAHVSAIPAYAAGKDVAMDFLRFMTTDIANESYIRSTGGASLPVKYNVVEKNPELFASLSGLQKSRLEYFNNGAFEIYTLPQERAFPLYRYGNVKPFVSAAYYATFSANGNTKTPADYQRETELNWTDAKWTKAVNDAGLTN
;
A
#
# COMPACT_ATOMS: atom_id res chain seq x y z
N MET A 1 -41.05 47.92 9.81
CA MET A 1 -39.78 47.22 10.01
C MET A 1 -39.54 45.98 9.12
N LYS A 2 -40.54 45.35 8.53
CA LYS A 2 -40.37 44.18 7.62
C LYS A 2 -39.94 44.53 6.17
N LYS A 3 -40.12 45.78 5.73
CA LYS A 3 -39.71 46.23 4.36
C LYS A 3 -38.27 46.67 4.23
N LEU A 4 -37.58 46.95 5.34
CA LEU A 4 -36.15 47.32 5.33
C LEU A 4 -35.21 46.12 5.29
N ALA A 5 -35.68 44.95 5.77
CA ALA A 5 -34.91 43.71 5.76
C ALA A 5 -34.73 43.11 4.36
N TYR A 6 -35.72 43.32 3.45
CA TYR A 6 -35.64 42.81 2.07
C TYR A 6 -34.72 43.63 1.15
N LEU A 7 -34.50 44.90 1.47
CA LEU A 7 -33.60 45.76 0.71
C LEU A 7 -32.13 45.52 1.05
N LEU A 8 -31.84 45.08 2.27
CA LEU A 8 -30.48 44.69 2.68
C LEU A 8 -30.07 43.30 2.14
N LEU A 9 -31.02 42.36 1.97
CA LEU A 9 -30.74 41.06 1.38
C LEU A 9 -30.49 41.14 -0.15
N ALA A 10 -31.14 42.07 -0.84
CA ALA A 10 -30.94 42.31 -2.26
C ALA A 10 -29.60 43.03 -2.55
N ALA A 11 -29.08 43.84 -1.63
CA ALA A 11 -27.80 44.51 -1.78
C ALA A 11 -26.59 43.57 -1.53
N VAL A 12 -26.76 42.50 -0.72
CA VAL A 12 -25.68 41.53 -0.48
C VAL A 12 -25.59 40.50 -1.62
N MET A 13 -26.67 40.25 -2.35
CA MET A 13 -26.64 39.39 -3.54
C MET A 13 -26.13 40.07 -4.82
N ALA A 14 -26.02 41.39 -4.84
CA ALA A 14 -25.53 42.13 -6.01
C ALA A 14 -24.03 42.41 -6.00
N THR A 15 -23.30 42.02 -4.93
CA THR A 15 -21.85 42.23 -4.81
C THR A 15 -21.01 40.97 -4.85
N SER A 16 -21.64 39.78 -5.06
CA SER A 16 -20.90 38.52 -5.22
C SER A 16 -20.73 38.06 -6.69
N THR A 17 -20.96 38.95 -7.65
CA THR A 17 -20.67 38.71 -9.07
C THR A 17 -19.42 39.46 -9.53
N PHE A 18 -18.32 39.33 -8.79
CA PHE A 18 -17.02 39.74 -9.30
C PHE A 18 -16.08 38.54 -9.28
N GLY A 19 -15.71 38.08 -10.46
CA GLY A 19 -14.54 37.25 -10.66
C GLY A 19 -14.79 35.89 -11.30
N ILE A 20 -15.82 35.68 -12.13
CA ILE A 20 -15.64 34.71 -13.20
C ILE A 20 -14.75 35.41 -14.25
N ILE A 21 -13.44 35.39 -14.01
CA ILE A 21 -12.51 35.48 -15.12
C ILE A 21 -12.82 34.26 -15.96
N GLY A 22 -13.61 34.45 -17.01
CA GLY A 22 -13.85 33.41 -18.00
C GLY A 22 -12.49 33.01 -18.56
N CYS A 23 -11.98 31.87 -18.12
CA CYS A 23 -10.95 31.18 -18.87
C CYS A 23 -11.57 30.95 -20.26
N LYS A 24 -11.08 31.66 -21.26
CA LYS A 24 -11.35 31.31 -22.64
C LYS A 24 -10.95 29.84 -22.76
N PRO A 25 -11.75 28.99 -23.45
CA PRO A 25 -11.29 27.66 -23.78
C PRO A 25 -9.94 27.80 -24.46
N LYS A 26 -8.90 27.16 -23.93
CA LYS A 26 -7.58 27.12 -24.56
C LYS A 26 -7.74 26.48 -25.93
N THR A 27 -7.11 27.05 -26.95
CA THR A 27 -6.98 26.38 -28.24
C THR A 27 -5.97 25.23 -28.10
N PRO A 28 -6.07 24.13 -28.88
CA PRO A 28 -5.13 23.01 -28.79
C PRO A 28 -3.65 23.44 -28.87
N ASP A 29 -3.31 24.41 -29.72
CA ASP A 29 -1.94 24.90 -29.90
C ASP A 29 -1.37 25.67 -28.68
N ASP A 30 -2.23 26.19 -27.78
CA ASP A 30 -1.79 26.96 -26.60
C ASP A 30 -1.54 26.06 -25.37
N THR A 31 -1.80 24.75 -25.44
CA THR A 31 -1.84 23.86 -24.27
C THR A 31 -0.79 22.73 -24.30
N GLU A 32 -0.09 22.50 -25.41
CA GLU A 32 0.91 21.44 -25.54
C GLU A 32 2.10 21.59 -24.58
N ASN A 33 2.43 22.83 -24.18
CA ASN A 33 3.49 23.13 -23.22
C ASN A 33 2.93 23.55 -21.86
N VAL A 34 1.73 23.12 -21.50
CA VAL A 34 1.13 23.36 -20.18
C VAL A 34 0.98 22.02 -19.48
N LEU A 35 1.38 21.95 -18.22
CA LEU A 35 1.16 20.81 -17.36
C LEU A 35 0.19 21.20 -16.23
N GLU A 36 -0.95 20.58 -16.21
CA GLU A 36 -1.95 20.69 -15.13
C GLU A 36 -2.10 19.37 -14.40
N VAL A 37 -1.80 19.36 -13.10
CA VAL A 37 -1.72 18.15 -12.28
C VAL A 37 -2.78 18.21 -11.18
N PHE A 38 -3.39 17.05 -10.93
CA PHE A 38 -4.23 16.78 -9.78
C PHE A 38 -3.62 15.69 -8.89
N CYS A 39 -3.67 15.87 -7.58
CA CYS A 39 -3.26 14.87 -6.62
C CYS A 39 -4.33 14.71 -5.53
N THR A 40 -4.77 13.47 -5.28
CA THR A 40 -5.68 13.15 -4.18
C THR A 40 -5.00 13.41 -2.84
N ASP A 41 -5.63 14.20 -1.98
CA ASP A 41 -5.09 14.58 -0.66
C ASP A 41 -5.45 13.51 0.39
N LYS A 42 -4.61 12.47 0.50
CA LYS A 42 -4.73 11.38 1.48
C LYS A 42 -3.35 10.96 1.98
N GLY A 43 -3.28 10.25 3.08
CA GLY A 43 -2.11 9.61 3.69
C GLY A 43 -0.76 10.33 3.54
N TYR A 44 -0.20 10.30 2.35
CA TYR A 44 1.09 10.95 2.03
C TYR A 44 0.99 12.48 1.84
N GLY A 45 -0.23 13.07 1.87
CA GLY A 45 -0.46 14.48 1.54
C GLY A 45 -0.16 14.81 0.07
N THR A 46 -0.04 16.09 -0.24
CA THR A 46 0.16 16.57 -1.63
C THR A 46 1.45 17.36 -1.83
N LYS A 47 2.17 17.67 -0.75
CA LYS A 47 3.41 18.46 -0.82
C LYS A 47 4.46 17.82 -1.73
N TRP A 48 4.61 16.50 -1.69
CA TRP A 48 5.54 15.76 -2.54
C TRP A 48 5.31 16.04 -4.04
N CYS A 49 4.05 16.13 -4.46
CA CYS A 49 3.70 16.38 -5.84
C CYS A 49 4.12 17.80 -6.26
N SER A 50 3.81 18.81 -5.44
CA SER A 50 4.26 20.20 -5.70
C SER A 50 5.78 20.31 -5.77
N ASP A 51 6.48 19.65 -4.84
CA ASP A 51 7.95 19.66 -4.80
C ASP A 51 8.55 19.00 -6.06
N LEU A 52 7.97 17.88 -6.52
CA LEU A 52 8.40 17.22 -7.74
C LEU A 52 8.10 18.05 -9.00
N MET A 53 6.93 18.71 -9.05
CA MET A 53 6.61 19.63 -10.15
C MET A 53 7.61 20.80 -10.23
N GLU A 54 8.00 21.36 -9.09
CA GLU A 54 9.02 22.41 -9.03
C GLU A 54 10.40 21.89 -9.44
N LEU A 55 10.78 20.68 -8.98
CA LEU A 55 12.05 20.07 -9.30
C LEU A 55 12.15 19.67 -10.77
N PHE A 56 11.07 19.19 -11.38
CA PHE A 56 10.97 18.84 -12.80
C PHE A 56 11.27 20.04 -13.70
N GLN A 57 10.64 21.20 -13.43
CA GLN A 57 10.85 22.43 -14.20
C GLN A 57 12.31 22.92 -14.14
N LYS A 58 13.05 22.56 -13.09
CA LYS A 58 14.45 22.95 -12.91
C LYS A 58 15.43 22.08 -13.69
N GLN A 59 15.00 20.91 -14.18
CA GLN A 59 15.86 20.02 -14.94
C GLN A 59 16.28 20.65 -16.28
N ASP A 60 17.57 20.56 -16.62
CA ASP A 60 18.07 21.21 -17.85
C ASP A 60 17.50 20.58 -19.11
N TRP A 61 17.36 19.25 -19.15
CA TRP A 61 16.71 18.56 -20.28
C TRP A 61 15.24 18.94 -20.45
N VAL A 62 14.52 19.26 -19.36
CA VAL A 62 13.13 19.77 -19.43
C VAL A 62 13.09 21.15 -20.04
N LYS A 63 13.98 22.08 -19.60
CA LYS A 63 14.07 23.43 -20.14
C LYS A 63 14.45 23.42 -21.61
N GLU A 64 15.33 22.50 -22.03
CA GLU A 64 15.74 22.35 -23.42
C GLU A 64 14.59 21.82 -24.28
N LYS A 65 13.89 20.77 -23.82
CA LYS A 65 12.78 20.15 -24.56
C LYS A 65 11.53 21.02 -24.59
N TYR A 66 11.25 21.73 -23.49
CA TYR A 66 10.05 22.54 -23.29
C TYR A 66 10.40 23.98 -22.87
N PRO A 67 10.99 24.81 -23.76
CA PRO A 67 11.49 26.14 -23.39
C PRO A 67 10.40 27.10 -22.90
N ASN A 68 9.13 26.84 -23.23
CA ASN A 68 7.97 27.65 -22.83
C ASN A 68 7.03 26.90 -21.87
N LEU A 69 7.53 25.90 -21.13
CA LEU A 69 6.73 25.12 -20.21
C LEU A 69 6.05 26.00 -19.15
N THR A 70 4.75 25.87 -19.06
CA THR A 70 3.95 26.43 -17.97
C THR A 70 3.40 25.31 -17.10
N VAL A 71 3.83 25.24 -15.85
CA VAL A 71 3.26 24.30 -14.87
C VAL A 71 2.28 25.07 -14.01
N LEU A 72 1.01 24.65 -14.02
CA LEU A 72 -0.04 25.28 -13.24
C LEU A 72 0.04 24.88 -11.76
N PRO A 73 -0.52 25.68 -10.83
CA PRO A 73 -0.60 25.29 -9.44
C PRO A 73 -1.30 23.95 -9.27
N LEU A 74 -0.78 23.10 -8.39
CA LEU A 74 -1.34 21.79 -8.10
C LEU A 74 -2.81 21.91 -7.66
N ARG A 75 -3.67 21.09 -8.24
CA ARG A 75 -5.05 20.89 -7.77
C ARG A 75 -5.10 19.69 -6.84
N SER A 76 -5.86 19.79 -5.76
CA SER A 76 -6.04 18.67 -4.82
C SER A 76 -7.40 18.71 -4.13
N ASN A 77 -7.93 17.54 -3.82
CA ASN A 77 -9.04 17.30 -2.90
C ASN A 77 -9.04 15.82 -2.50
N ASP A 78 -9.96 15.44 -1.60
CA ASP A 78 -10.17 14.07 -1.13
C ASP A 78 -11.52 13.47 -1.58
N VAL A 79 -12.13 14.08 -2.61
CA VAL A 79 -13.45 13.67 -3.12
C VAL A 79 -13.33 12.33 -3.84
N GLU A 80 -14.11 11.36 -3.39
CA GLU A 80 -14.19 10.04 -4.03
C GLU A 80 -14.61 10.12 -5.50
N ASN A 81 -14.00 9.27 -6.34
CA ASN A 81 -14.27 9.20 -7.77
C ASN A 81 -14.04 10.51 -8.55
N PHE A 82 -13.30 11.49 -7.98
CA PHE A 82 -13.03 12.75 -8.67
C PHE A 82 -12.30 12.51 -9.99
N THR A 83 -11.21 11.74 -9.98
CA THR A 83 -10.40 11.41 -11.16
C THR A 83 -11.26 10.75 -12.24
N ALA A 84 -11.99 9.70 -11.87
CA ALA A 84 -12.89 8.98 -12.79
C ALA A 84 -13.88 9.94 -13.46
N SER A 85 -14.57 10.77 -12.65
CA SER A 85 -15.54 11.74 -13.14
C SER A 85 -14.93 12.77 -14.09
N ARG A 86 -13.66 13.17 -13.87
CA ARG A 86 -12.95 14.12 -14.74
C ARG A 86 -12.51 13.48 -16.05
N ILE A 87 -11.99 12.27 -16.02
CA ILE A 87 -11.63 11.53 -17.24
C ILE A 87 -12.88 11.32 -18.12
N ASP A 88 -13.99 10.88 -17.53
CA ASP A 88 -15.25 10.64 -18.25
C ASP A 88 -15.92 11.92 -18.78
N ALA A 89 -15.62 13.08 -18.18
CA ALA A 89 -16.14 14.37 -18.64
C ALA A 89 -15.60 14.79 -20.02
N GLY A 90 -14.47 14.21 -20.46
CA GLY A 90 -13.84 14.45 -21.76
C GLY A 90 -13.17 15.82 -21.90
N ALA A 91 -12.47 16.03 -23.01
CA ALA A 91 -11.63 17.20 -23.28
C ALA A 91 -12.32 18.57 -23.13
N LYS A 92 -13.63 18.64 -23.36
CA LYS A 92 -14.40 19.89 -23.25
C LYS A 92 -14.59 20.36 -21.79
N ASN A 93 -14.55 19.41 -20.83
CA ASN A 93 -14.92 19.65 -19.44
C ASN A 93 -13.80 19.32 -18.46
N ASN A 94 -12.67 18.82 -18.94
CA ASN A 94 -11.48 18.55 -18.17
C ASN A 94 -10.24 19.11 -18.87
N THR A 95 -9.42 19.82 -18.10
CA THR A 95 -8.14 20.40 -18.56
C THR A 95 -6.93 19.78 -17.84
N ILE A 96 -7.17 18.89 -16.88
CA ILE A 96 -6.13 18.23 -16.09
C ILE A 96 -5.45 17.20 -16.98
N ASP A 97 -4.12 17.28 -17.08
CA ASP A 97 -3.30 16.41 -17.92
C ASP A 97 -2.84 15.15 -17.18
N LEU A 98 -2.61 15.26 -15.85
CA LEU A 98 -2.09 14.17 -15.04
C LEU A 98 -2.83 14.09 -13.70
N PHE A 99 -3.28 12.90 -13.37
CA PHE A 99 -3.91 12.59 -12.09
C PHE A 99 -3.04 11.65 -11.26
N PHE A 100 -2.91 11.94 -9.97
CA PHE A 100 -2.41 11.03 -8.95
C PHE A 100 -3.57 10.65 -8.04
N ASP A 101 -3.99 9.40 -8.11
CA ASP A 101 -5.19 8.88 -7.43
C ASP A 101 -4.85 7.69 -6.54
N THR A 102 -5.63 7.48 -5.48
CA THR A 102 -5.47 6.37 -4.54
C THR A 102 -6.45 5.25 -4.76
N SER A 103 -7.42 5.41 -5.68
CA SER A 103 -8.54 4.49 -5.84
C SER A 103 -9.10 4.40 -7.26
N LEU A 104 -8.39 4.94 -8.28
CA LEU A 104 -8.85 4.84 -9.67
C LEU A 104 -9.01 3.38 -10.07
N ALA A 105 -10.19 3.07 -10.59
CA ALA A 105 -10.52 1.70 -10.97
C ALA A 105 -9.66 1.21 -12.14
N TRP A 106 -9.31 -0.06 -12.13
CA TRP A 106 -8.49 -0.69 -13.17
C TRP A 106 -9.16 -0.73 -14.54
N ASP A 107 -10.51 -0.64 -14.60
CA ASP A 107 -11.28 -0.62 -15.87
C ASP A 107 -11.10 0.68 -16.67
N TYR A 108 -10.34 1.65 -16.14
CA TYR A 108 -9.83 2.79 -16.91
C TYR A 108 -8.59 2.43 -17.75
N MET A 109 -8.00 1.26 -17.58
CA MET A 109 -6.96 0.74 -18.47
C MET A 109 -7.59 0.19 -19.75
N GLY A 110 -6.90 0.36 -20.87
CA GLY A 110 -7.33 -0.15 -22.18
C GLY A 110 -8.53 0.58 -22.76
N VAL A 111 -9.26 -0.12 -23.60
CA VAL A 111 -10.37 0.42 -24.36
C VAL A 111 -11.65 0.41 -23.55
N GLY A 112 -12.27 1.56 -23.39
CA GLY A 112 -13.53 1.70 -22.68
C GLY A 112 -14.75 1.19 -23.48
N PRO A 113 -15.97 1.24 -22.87
CA PRO A 113 -17.20 0.78 -23.52
C PRO A 113 -17.55 1.50 -24.84
N SER A 114 -17.02 2.71 -25.05
CA SER A 114 -17.20 3.48 -26.28
C SER A 114 -16.29 3.03 -27.43
N GLY A 115 -15.34 2.11 -27.19
CA GLY A 115 -14.35 1.68 -28.16
C GLY A 115 -13.12 2.60 -28.24
N GLU A 116 -12.99 3.57 -27.32
CA GLU A 116 -11.86 4.50 -27.24
C GLU A 116 -11.07 4.31 -25.93
N GLU A 117 -9.77 4.57 -25.98
CA GLU A 117 -8.92 4.58 -24.78
C GLU A 117 -9.32 5.75 -23.87
N ARG A 118 -9.50 5.48 -22.58
CA ARG A 118 -9.79 6.51 -21.56
C ARG A 118 -8.53 7.16 -21.05
N CYS A 119 -7.47 6.36 -20.86
CA CYS A 119 -6.15 6.80 -20.46
C CYS A 119 -5.12 6.57 -21.57
N ALA A 120 -4.10 7.38 -21.60
CA ALA A 120 -3.02 7.27 -22.57
C ALA A 120 -2.21 5.97 -22.34
N ASP A 121 -1.81 5.32 -23.43
CA ASP A 121 -0.87 4.19 -23.41
C ASP A 121 0.53 4.71 -23.05
N LEU A 122 1.08 4.25 -21.94
CA LEU A 122 2.38 4.64 -21.39
C LEU A 122 3.50 3.67 -21.80
N THR A 123 3.20 2.61 -22.54
CA THR A 123 4.09 1.47 -22.76
C THR A 123 5.42 1.91 -23.39
N GLU A 124 5.35 2.53 -24.57
CA GLU A 124 6.57 2.90 -25.29
C GLU A 124 7.19 4.19 -24.77
N THR A 125 6.33 5.19 -24.47
CA THR A 125 6.80 6.54 -24.15
C THR A 125 7.31 6.67 -22.73
N VAL A 126 6.79 5.86 -21.80
CA VAL A 126 7.20 5.89 -20.38
C VAL A 126 7.97 4.61 -20.03
N TYR A 127 7.32 3.45 -20.01
CA TYR A 127 7.90 2.21 -19.46
C TYR A 127 9.12 1.70 -20.24
N ASN A 128 9.08 1.71 -21.57
CA ASN A 128 10.17 1.27 -22.43
C ASN A 128 11.24 2.34 -22.69
N SER A 129 11.01 3.58 -22.25
CA SER A 129 11.97 4.68 -22.39
C SER A 129 13.08 4.61 -21.31
N LEU A 130 14.21 5.25 -21.60
CA LEU A 130 15.29 5.40 -20.62
C LEU A 130 14.90 6.37 -19.51
N VAL A 131 15.43 6.12 -18.30
CA VAL A 131 15.29 7.03 -17.16
C VAL A 131 16.04 8.33 -17.47
N PRO A 132 15.40 9.52 -17.35
CA PRO A 132 16.05 10.80 -17.67
C PRO A 132 17.27 11.07 -16.77
N GLY A 133 18.39 11.48 -17.38
CA GLY A 133 19.64 11.73 -16.67
C GLY A 133 20.40 10.45 -16.24
N GLU A 134 19.92 9.29 -16.64
CA GLU A 134 20.56 7.98 -16.43
C GLU A 134 20.78 7.24 -17.77
N GLU A 135 20.73 7.96 -18.89
CA GLU A 135 20.81 7.40 -20.25
C GLU A 135 22.13 6.62 -20.45
N ASP A 136 23.22 7.09 -19.88
CA ASP A 136 24.55 6.44 -19.95
C ASP A 136 24.54 5.03 -19.32
N ARG A 137 23.61 4.77 -18.40
CA ARG A 137 23.44 3.45 -17.76
C ARG A 137 22.55 2.52 -18.55
N GLY A 138 21.85 3.01 -19.57
CA GLY A 138 20.90 2.23 -20.37
C GLY A 138 19.68 1.70 -19.60
N VAL A 139 19.36 2.26 -18.43
CA VAL A 139 18.27 1.79 -17.56
C VAL A 139 16.94 2.28 -18.12
N LYS A 140 16.04 1.36 -18.39
CA LYS A 140 14.66 1.71 -18.74
C LYS A 140 13.81 1.97 -17.48
N VAL A 141 12.74 2.75 -17.64
CA VAL A 141 11.78 3.02 -16.57
C VAL A 141 11.20 1.71 -16.00
N ILE A 142 10.83 0.75 -16.85
CA ILE A 142 10.30 -0.55 -16.42
C ILE A 142 11.30 -1.33 -15.54
N ASP A 143 12.60 -1.23 -15.84
CA ASP A 143 13.65 -1.90 -15.08
C ASP A 143 13.94 -1.19 -13.76
N LYS A 144 13.68 0.12 -13.69
CA LYS A 144 13.85 0.94 -12.50
C LYS A 144 12.71 0.77 -11.49
N ILE A 145 11.49 0.53 -11.96
CA ILE A 145 10.32 0.27 -11.10
C ILE A 145 10.43 -1.12 -10.47
N LEU A 146 9.92 -1.29 -9.26
CA LEU A 146 9.82 -2.58 -8.58
C LEU A 146 8.87 -3.52 -9.35
N ASP A 147 9.27 -4.78 -9.51
CA ASP A 147 8.58 -5.75 -10.39
C ASP A 147 7.12 -5.97 -10.03
N SER A 148 6.78 -6.03 -8.72
CA SER A 148 5.41 -6.18 -8.25
C SER A 148 4.50 -5.01 -8.65
N TYR A 149 5.07 -3.80 -8.77
CA TYR A 149 4.33 -2.61 -9.23
C TYR A 149 4.11 -2.65 -10.75
N ASN A 150 5.08 -3.13 -11.51
CA ASN A 150 4.88 -3.41 -12.94
C ASN A 150 3.74 -4.41 -13.15
N MET A 151 3.68 -5.48 -12.34
CA MET A 151 2.60 -6.48 -12.43
C MET A 151 1.21 -5.86 -12.17
N VAL A 152 1.08 -5.00 -11.15
CA VAL A 152 -0.21 -4.36 -10.82
C VAL A 152 -0.69 -3.43 -11.93
N ASN A 153 0.23 -2.72 -12.59
CA ASN A 153 -0.08 -1.77 -13.63
C ASN A 153 -0.17 -2.38 -15.04
N ALA A 154 0.22 -3.64 -15.18
CA ALA A 154 0.09 -4.37 -16.45
C ALA A 154 -1.38 -4.53 -16.84
N TYR A 155 -1.68 -4.20 -18.09
CA TYR A 155 -2.97 -4.44 -18.72
C TYR A 155 -2.86 -5.69 -19.61
N TYR A 156 -3.77 -6.62 -19.37
CA TYR A 156 -3.97 -7.83 -20.17
C TYR A 156 -5.36 -7.77 -20.76
N ASP A 157 -5.46 -7.89 -22.08
CA ASP A 157 -6.78 -7.97 -22.72
C ASP A 157 -7.37 -9.37 -22.53
N PRO A 158 -8.48 -9.52 -21.81
CA PRO A 158 -9.09 -10.82 -21.59
C PRO A 158 -9.67 -11.43 -22.88
N ASN A 159 -9.89 -10.61 -23.93
CA ASN A 159 -10.38 -11.07 -25.23
C ASN A 159 -9.26 -11.48 -26.18
N ASP A 160 -8.02 -11.05 -25.91
CA ASP A 160 -6.81 -11.44 -26.65
C ASP A 160 -5.65 -11.69 -25.68
N PRO A 161 -5.58 -12.89 -25.06
CA PRO A 161 -4.51 -13.25 -24.13
C PRO A 161 -3.12 -13.29 -24.78
N THR A 162 -3.02 -13.20 -26.11
CA THR A 162 -1.76 -13.19 -26.86
C THR A 162 -1.25 -11.79 -27.19
N ALA A 163 -2.05 -10.76 -26.89
CA ALA A 163 -1.64 -9.38 -27.08
C ALA A 163 -0.46 -9.00 -26.18
N ASP A 164 0.39 -8.12 -26.68
CA ASP A 164 1.49 -7.57 -25.87
C ASP A 164 0.96 -6.82 -24.63
N THR A 165 1.68 -6.97 -23.52
CA THR A 165 1.36 -6.26 -22.28
C THR A 165 1.46 -4.76 -22.50
N LYS A 166 0.42 -4.04 -22.09
CA LYS A 166 0.37 -2.57 -22.14
C LYS A 166 0.32 -1.98 -20.73
N TYR A 167 0.64 -0.70 -20.62
CA TYR A 167 0.61 0.07 -19.38
C TYR A 167 -0.15 1.38 -19.59
N TYR A 168 -1.20 1.61 -18.80
CA TYR A 168 -2.00 2.83 -18.81
C TYR A 168 -1.87 3.62 -17.52
N PHE A 169 -1.36 2.97 -16.49
CA PHE A 169 -1.13 3.55 -15.17
C PHE A 169 0.34 3.38 -14.76
N MET A 170 0.79 4.24 -13.84
CA MET A 170 2.04 4.07 -13.12
C MET A 170 1.81 4.33 -11.63
N SER A 171 2.20 3.40 -10.77
CA SER A 171 2.13 3.61 -9.32
C SER A 171 3.08 4.72 -8.88
N TRP A 172 2.60 5.57 -7.96
CA TRP A 172 3.36 6.72 -7.46
C TRP A 172 3.75 6.64 -5.98
N ALA A 173 3.35 5.60 -5.28
CA ALA A 173 3.74 5.36 -3.89
C ALA A 173 4.27 3.96 -3.72
N GLY A 174 5.48 3.85 -3.19
CA GLY A 174 6.10 2.61 -2.75
C GLY A 174 6.07 2.57 -1.24
N GLY A 175 5.35 1.63 -0.65
CA GLY A 175 5.14 1.56 0.78
C GLY A 175 5.35 0.17 1.36
N MET A 176 5.22 0.10 2.66
CA MET A 176 5.14 -1.15 3.42
C MET A 176 4.07 -0.99 4.48
N GLU A 177 3.18 -1.96 4.53
CA GLU A 177 2.15 -2.07 5.56
C GLU A 177 2.40 -3.30 6.43
N GLY A 178 1.93 -3.19 7.66
CA GLY A 178 2.09 -4.23 8.66
C GLY A 178 1.77 -3.71 10.06
N PHE A 179 2.48 -4.18 11.07
CA PHE A 179 2.39 -3.61 12.41
C PHE A 179 3.39 -2.46 12.58
N LEU A 180 2.89 -1.34 13.07
CA LEU A 180 3.69 -0.38 13.81
C LEU A 180 3.77 -0.85 15.26
N TYR A 181 4.89 -0.59 15.92
CA TYR A 181 5.01 -0.90 17.33
C TYR A 181 5.69 0.22 18.12
N ASN A 182 5.31 0.34 19.37
CA ASN A 182 5.92 1.24 20.33
C ASN A 182 7.15 0.57 20.94
N LYS A 183 8.34 0.95 20.44
CA LYS A 183 9.61 0.37 20.87
C LYS A 183 9.88 0.65 22.36
N ASP A 184 9.61 1.87 22.79
CA ASP A 184 9.89 2.26 24.19
C ASP A 184 9.07 1.42 25.17
N LEU A 185 7.79 1.16 24.87
CA LEU A 185 6.94 0.31 25.73
C LEU A 185 7.42 -1.15 25.73
N LEU A 186 7.87 -1.70 24.60
CA LEU A 186 8.45 -3.05 24.57
C LEU A 186 9.74 -3.12 25.40
N ASP A 187 10.65 -2.17 25.21
CA ASP A 187 11.93 -2.11 25.92
C ASP A 187 11.72 -1.97 27.43
N GLU A 188 10.79 -1.10 27.85
CA GLU A 188 10.45 -0.90 29.25
C GLU A 188 9.90 -2.16 29.94
N MET A 189 9.20 -3.00 29.17
CA MET A 189 8.72 -4.30 29.65
C MET A 189 9.79 -5.40 29.58
N GLY A 190 10.95 -5.12 29.01
CA GLY A 190 11.99 -6.12 28.75
C GLY A 190 11.61 -7.13 27.68
N LEU A 191 10.64 -6.78 26.81
CA LEU A 191 10.18 -7.61 25.71
C LEU A 191 10.94 -7.26 24.41
N LYS A 192 11.04 -8.23 23.52
CA LYS A 192 11.66 -8.05 22.20
C LYS A 192 10.60 -8.05 21.10
N ALA A 193 10.90 -7.39 19.99
CA ALA A 193 10.12 -7.49 18.77
C ALA A 193 10.07 -8.96 18.31
N PRO A 194 8.87 -9.54 18.06
CA PRO A 194 8.73 -10.96 17.75
C PRO A 194 9.15 -11.28 16.31
N ASN A 195 9.78 -12.42 16.12
CA ASN A 195 10.15 -12.97 14.80
C ASN A 195 9.09 -13.91 14.23
N THR A 196 8.32 -14.57 15.10
CA THR A 196 7.29 -15.54 14.73
C THR A 196 5.91 -15.12 15.27
N THR A 197 4.83 -15.70 14.71
CA THR A 197 3.47 -15.41 15.20
C THR A 197 3.22 -16.01 16.59
N ASP A 198 3.93 -17.06 16.99
CA ASP A 198 3.85 -17.62 18.35
C ASP A 198 4.61 -16.76 19.36
N GLU A 199 5.75 -16.18 18.97
CA GLU A 199 6.40 -15.15 19.78
C GLU A 199 5.53 -13.92 19.95
N LEU A 200 4.85 -13.48 18.85
CA LEU A 200 3.91 -12.36 18.94
C LEU A 200 2.79 -12.64 19.96
N GLU A 201 2.22 -13.84 19.95
CA GLU A 201 1.23 -14.21 20.96
C GLU A 201 1.81 -14.19 22.37
N LYS A 202 3.02 -14.73 22.58
CA LYS A 202 3.72 -14.70 23.89
C LYS A 202 3.92 -13.25 24.38
N VAL A 203 4.32 -12.35 23.48
CA VAL A 203 4.44 -10.91 23.77
C VAL A 203 3.09 -10.32 24.14
N CYS A 204 2.03 -10.61 23.38
CA CYS A 204 0.67 -10.13 23.68
C CYS A 204 0.16 -10.65 25.04
N ALA A 205 0.43 -11.89 25.39
CA ALA A 205 0.07 -12.46 26.69
C ALA A 205 0.79 -11.73 27.83
N ALA A 206 2.10 -11.47 27.70
CA ALA A 206 2.87 -10.75 28.70
C ALA A 206 2.40 -9.29 28.87
N ILE A 207 1.94 -8.64 27.79
CA ILE A 207 1.33 -7.31 27.86
C ILE A 207 -0.02 -7.39 28.58
N ALA A 208 -0.86 -8.38 28.26
CA ALA A 208 -2.19 -8.54 28.85
C ALA A 208 -2.14 -8.76 30.38
N GLU A 209 -1.12 -9.46 30.89
CA GLU A 209 -0.89 -9.61 32.35
C GLU A 209 -0.64 -8.28 33.05
N ARG A 210 -0.19 -7.25 32.31
CA ARG A 210 0.11 -5.91 32.83
C ARG A 210 -0.96 -4.87 32.50
N THR A 211 -1.92 -5.20 31.66
CA THR A 211 -3.01 -4.28 31.29
C THR A 211 -3.86 -3.93 32.50
N GLY A 212 -4.02 -2.63 32.75
CA GLY A 212 -4.77 -2.14 33.93
C GLY A 212 -4.01 -2.16 35.24
N VAL A 213 -2.76 -2.63 35.28
CA VAL A 213 -1.88 -2.49 36.44
C VAL A 213 -1.32 -1.07 36.45
N ASN A 214 -1.91 -0.21 37.27
CA ASN A 214 -1.41 1.14 37.51
C ASN A 214 -0.36 1.09 38.63
N ASP A 215 0.89 0.77 38.26
CA ASP A 215 2.02 0.78 39.20
C ASP A 215 2.71 2.16 39.29
N GLY A 216 2.07 3.19 38.72
CA GLY A 216 2.59 4.57 38.62
C GLY A 216 3.67 4.74 37.59
N LYS A 217 4.09 3.66 36.90
CA LYS A 217 5.16 3.65 35.91
C LYS A 217 4.62 3.50 34.49
N TYR A 218 3.55 2.72 34.33
CA TYR A 218 2.94 2.47 33.01
C TYR A 218 1.41 2.48 33.14
N ASN A 219 0.76 3.34 32.37
CA ASN A 219 -0.64 3.17 32.07
C ASN A 219 -0.72 2.29 30.82
N LEU A 220 -0.30 1.03 30.95
CA LEU A 220 -0.21 0.11 29.84
C LEU A 220 -1.59 -0.16 29.26
N GLY A 221 -1.72 0.21 27.99
CA GLY A 221 -2.84 -0.16 27.18
C GLY A 221 -2.85 -1.65 26.85
N TYR A 222 -3.60 -1.97 25.83
CA TYR A 222 -3.70 -3.32 25.28
C TYR A 222 -2.52 -3.63 24.35
N SER A 223 -2.36 -4.91 23.98
CA SER A 223 -1.39 -5.27 22.93
C SER A 223 -1.73 -4.58 21.63
N PHE A 224 -3.02 -4.60 21.25
CA PHE A 224 -3.49 -3.97 20.01
C PHE A 224 -4.49 -2.85 20.29
N ILE A 225 -4.33 -1.77 19.57
CA ILE A 225 -5.35 -0.75 19.40
C ILE A 225 -5.61 -0.58 17.91
N GLN A 226 -6.89 -0.54 17.51
CA GLN A 226 -7.28 -0.49 16.10
C GLN A 226 -8.56 0.32 15.92
N SER A 227 -8.84 0.74 14.70
CA SER A 227 -10.13 1.32 14.30
C SER A 227 -11.16 0.24 14.01
N LYS A 228 -12.44 0.64 13.96
CA LYS A 228 -13.53 -0.20 13.47
C LYS A 228 -13.33 -0.62 12.00
N ASP A 229 -12.58 0.19 11.24
CA ASP A 229 -12.25 -0.07 9.84
C ASP A 229 -11.04 -1.03 9.81
N ALA A 230 -11.34 -2.30 9.78
CA ALA A 230 -10.38 -3.40 9.98
C ALA A 230 -9.58 -3.76 8.72
N ASP A 231 -9.63 -2.94 7.66
CA ASP A 231 -8.96 -3.21 6.40
C ASP A 231 -7.43 -3.30 6.54
N TYR A 232 -6.84 -2.60 7.51
CA TYR A 232 -5.41 -2.70 7.82
C TYR A 232 -4.94 -4.12 8.20
N TRP A 233 -5.82 -4.96 8.75
CA TRP A 233 -5.49 -6.35 9.04
C TRP A 233 -5.41 -7.23 7.78
N ALA A 234 -5.98 -6.79 6.65
CA ALA A 234 -5.84 -7.47 5.38
C ALA A 234 -4.39 -7.59 4.92
N TYR A 235 -3.57 -6.58 5.24
CA TYR A 235 -2.15 -6.58 4.90
C TYR A 235 -1.44 -7.76 5.54
N LEU A 236 -1.67 -7.93 6.84
CA LEU A 236 -1.09 -9.03 7.62
C LEU A 236 -1.61 -10.40 7.17
N PHE A 237 -2.92 -10.51 6.90
CA PHE A 237 -3.53 -11.73 6.39
C PHE A 237 -2.86 -12.21 5.10
N ASN A 238 -2.69 -11.31 4.13
CA ASN A 238 -2.07 -11.65 2.86
C ASN A 238 -0.60 -12.06 3.03
N ILE A 239 0.15 -11.38 3.92
CA ILE A 239 1.54 -11.76 4.23
C ILE A 239 1.60 -13.15 4.85
N TRP A 240 0.82 -13.45 5.91
CA TRP A 240 0.84 -14.75 6.58
C TRP A 240 0.38 -15.88 5.66
N TRP A 241 -0.64 -15.63 4.83
CA TRP A 241 -1.04 -16.59 3.80
C TRP A 241 0.09 -16.89 2.83
N ALA A 242 0.72 -15.87 2.26
CA ALA A 242 1.82 -16.03 1.32
C ALA A 242 3.06 -16.64 1.98
N GLN A 243 3.36 -16.30 3.24
CA GLN A 243 4.44 -16.90 4.00
C GLN A 243 4.27 -18.42 4.16
N TYR A 244 3.06 -18.91 4.42
CA TYR A 244 2.78 -20.34 4.50
C TYR A 244 2.72 -20.99 3.12
N GLN A 245 2.04 -20.38 2.16
CA GLN A 245 1.79 -20.98 0.84
C GLN A 245 2.99 -20.90 -0.11
N GLY A 246 3.94 -20.00 0.15
CA GLY A 246 5.02 -19.61 -0.76
C GLY A 246 4.59 -18.55 -1.76
N LYS A 247 5.55 -17.81 -2.30
CA LYS A 247 5.33 -16.76 -3.33
C LYS A 247 4.56 -17.32 -4.53
N GLN A 248 5.00 -18.48 -5.03
CA GLN A 248 4.37 -19.12 -6.18
C GLN A 248 2.95 -19.57 -5.86
N GLY A 249 2.72 -20.21 -4.74
CA GLY A 249 1.40 -20.69 -4.36
C GLY A 249 0.39 -19.56 -4.13
N PHE A 250 0.83 -18.40 -3.62
CA PHE A 250 0.00 -17.20 -3.53
C PHE A 250 -0.37 -16.69 -4.93
N THR A 251 0.60 -16.62 -5.84
CA THR A 251 0.38 -16.20 -7.23
C THR A 251 -0.51 -17.18 -7.98
N ASP A 252 -0.31 -18.48 -7.77
CA ASP A 252 -1.11 -19.54 -8.38
C ASP A 252 -2.59 -19.44 -8.01
N PHE A 253 -2.89 -19.08 -6.75
CA PHE A 253 -4.28 -18.81 -6.35
C PHE A 253 -4.94 -17.77 -7.24
N TRP A 254 -4.29 -16.62 -7.43
CA TRP A 254 -4.85 -15.52 -8.21
C TRP A 254 -4.84 -15.77 -9.72
N ASN A 255 -3.96 -16.64 -10.20
CA ASN A 255 -3.99 -17.14 -11.59
C ASN A 255 -4.98 -18.31 -11.79
N GLY A 256 -5.62 -18.79 -10.73
CA GLY A 256 -6.56 -19.90 -10.80
C GLY A 256 -5.91 -21.25 -11.01
N VAL A 257 -4.61 -21.38 -10.70
CA VAL A 257 -3.80 -22.56 -10.99
C VAL A 257 -3.63 -23.44 -9.74
N ASP A 258 -3.96 -24.72 -9.89
CA ASP A 258 -3.64 -25.78 -8.93
C ASP A 258 -3.06 -26.95 -9.70
N GLU A 259 -1.90 -27.47 -9.26
CA GLU A 259 -1.17 -28.55 -9.96
C GLU A 259 -0.98 -28.28 -11.47
N ASN A 260 -0.59 -27.05 -11.83
CA ASN A 260 -0.34 -26.58 -13.21
C ASN A 260 -1.57 -26.61 -14.14
N ARG A 261 -2.77 -26.52 -13.62
CA ARG A 261 -4.02 -26.43 -14.40
C ARG A 261 -5.02 -25.48 -13.74
N ILE A 262 -5.90 -24.90 -14.53
CA ILE A 262 -7.00 -24.08 -14.02
C ILE A 262 -7.94 -24.95 -13.18
N SER A 263 -8.08 -24.62 -11.89
CA SER A 263 -8.83 -25.44 -10.95
C SER A 263 -9.40 -24.65 -9.80
N LYS A 264 -10.65 -24.91 -9.44
CA LYS A 264 -11.27 -24.35 -8.23
C LYS A 264 -10.65 -24.85 -6.91
N ASN A 265 -9.79 -25.88 -6.97
CA ASN A 265 -9.06 -26.36 -5.79
C ASN A 265 -8.15 -25.29 -5.18
N ILE A 266 -7.87 -24.19 -5.89
CA ILE A 266 -7.21 -23.01 -5.30
C ILE A 266 -7.87 -22.58 -3.98
N PHE A 267 -9.20 -22.73 -3.86
CA PHE A 267 -9.92 -22.37 -2.64
C PHE A 267 -9.65 -23.31 -1.45
N THR A 268 -8.96 -24.42 -1.64
CA THR A 268 -8.57 -25.34 -0.56
C THR A 268 -7.15 -25.10 -0.01
N GLN A 269 -6.47 -24.04 -0.47
CA GLN A 269 -5.12 -23.71 0.00
C GLN A 269 -5.08 -23.53 1.53
N LYS A 270 -4.16 -24.26 2.19
CA LYS A 270 -4.01 -24.25 3.65
C LYS A 270 -3.54 -22.91 4.21
N GLY A 271 -2.68 -22.20 3.47
CA GLY A 271 -2.11 -20.94 3.96
C GLY A 271 -3.16 -19.91 4.37
N ARG A 272 -4.35 -19.94 3.75
CA ARG A 272 -5.48 -19.07 4.12
C ARG A 272 -6.03 -19.42 5.51
N VAL A 273 -6.19 -20.71 5.79
CA VAL A 273 -6.64 -21.17 7.11
C VAL A 273 -5.60 -20.82 8.17
N ARG A 274 -4.32 -21.01 7.87
CA ARG A 274 -3.22 -20.68 8.80
C ARG A 274 -3.15 -19.17 9.11
N ALA A 275 -3.40 -18.31 8.12
CA ALA A 275 -3.53 -16.88 8.35
C ALA A 275 -4.75 -16.52 9.23
N LEU A 276 -5.89 -17.19 9.04
CA LEU A 276 -7.08 -17.02 9.89
C LEU A 276 -6.86 -17.53 11.33
N GLU A 277 -6.08 -18.61 11.51
CA GLU A 277 -5.70 -19.11 12.84
C GLU A 277 -4.86 -18.09 13.61
N VAL A 278 -3.98 -17.34 12.89
CA VAL A 278 -3.26 -16.22 13.51
C VAL A 278 -4.24 -15.11 13.94
N TYR A 279 -5.24 -14.79 13.10
CA TYR A 279 -6.29 -13.83 13.49
C TYR A 279 -7.04 -14.28 14.73
N GLU A 280 -7.52 -15.51 14.75
CA GLU A 280 -8.21 -16.05 15.94
C GLU A 280 -7.33 -15.97 17.18
N LYS A 281 -6.07 -16.38 17.07
CA LYS A 281 -5.08 -16.36 18.14
C LYS A 281 -4.88 -14.96 18.74
N LEU A 282 -4.79 -13.93 17.89
CA LEU A 282 -4.47 -12.56 18.29
C LEU A 282 -5.71 -11.71 18.63
N LEU A 283 -6.85 -11.97 18.00
CA LEU A 283 -8.03 -11.11 18.08
C LEU A 283 -9.12 -11.66 19.00
N LYS A 284 -9.04 -12.94 19.41
CA LYS A 284 -10.09 -13.57 20.23
C LYS A 284 -10.36 -12.74 21.48
N TYR A 285 -11.64 -12.36 21.65
CA TYR A 285 -12.09 -11.45 22.71
C TYR A 285 -11.60 -11.85 24.11
N ASP A 286 -11.68 -13.16 24.43
CA ASP A 286 -11.31 -13.68 25.75
C ASP A 286 -9.81 -13.56 26.07
N LYS A 287 -8.96 -13.35 25.06
CA LYS A 287 -7.53 -13.13 25.25
C LYS A 287 -7.20 -11.74 25.81
N GLY A 288 -8.08 -10.77 25.62
CA GLY A 288 -7.88 -9.40 26.09
C GLY A 288 -6.71 -8.66 25.43
N TYR A 289 -6.23 -9.11 24.26
CA TYR A 289 -5.11 -8.48 23.58
C TYR A 289 -5.52 -7.20 22.83
N LEU A 290 -6.73 -7.19 22.27
CA LEU A 290 -7.28 -6.04 21.57
C LEU A 290 -8.05 -5.14 22.55
N ASN A 291 -7.83 -3.83 22.48
CA ASN A 291 -8.65 -2.88 23.21
C ASN A 291 -10.12 -3.02 22.78
N PRO A 292 -11.05 -3.32 23.70
CA PRO A 292 -12.44 -3.60 23.36
C PRO A 292 -13.17 -2.39 22.76
N ALA A 293 -12.69 -1.16 22.98
CA ALA A 293 -13.23 0.04 22.34
C ALA A 293 -12.78 0.23 20.88
N SER A 294 -11.84 -0.57 20.39
CA SER A 294 -11.36 -0.50 19.01
C SER A 294 -12.48 -0.60 17.97
N GLY A 295 -13.53 -1.38 18.24
CA GLY A 295 -14.72 -1.48 17.37
C GLY A 295 -15.54 -0.19 17.27
N THR A 296 -15.26 0.85 18.04
CA THR A 296 -15.95 2.15 18.03
C THR A 296 -15.07 3.28 17.51
N TYR A 297 -13.77 3.11 17.44
CA TYR A 297 -12.84 4.15 17.04
C TYR A 297 -12.85 4.33 15.51
N ASP A 298 -12.83 5.58 15.06
CA ASP A 298 -12.37 5.88 13.72
C ASP A 298 -10.83 5.76 13.65
N PHE A 299 -10.28 5.83 12.43
CA PHE A 299 -8.85 5.64 12.23
C PHE A 299 -7.99 6.70 12.96
N LYS A 300 -8.40 7.98 12.96
CA LYS A 300 -7.66 9.05 13.65
C LYS A 300 -7.67 8.87 15.17
N THR A 301 -8.79 8.47 15.73
CA THR A 301 -8.90 8.16 17.16
C THR A 301 -7.99 7.00 17.55
N ALA A 302 -8.01 5.89 16.79
CA ALA A 302 -7.17 4.73 17.05
C ALA A 302 -5.67 5.07 16.97
N GLN A 303 -5.27 5.82 15.95
CA GLN A 303 -3.89 6.29 15.77
C GLN A 303 -3.45 7.23 16.89
N THR A 304 -4.33 8.14 17.32
CA THR A 304 -4.07 9.05 18.45
C THR A 304 -3.87 8.27 19.74
N MET A 305 -4.74 7.30 20.02
CA MET A 305 -4.62 6.43 21.20
C MET A 305 -3.33 5.61 21.17
N PHE A 306 -2.90 5.13 19.99
CA PHE A 306 -1.62 4.44 19.83
C PHE A 306 -0.44 5.36 20.14
N LEU A 307 -0.43 6.60 19.62
CA LEU A 307 0.60 7.60 19.93
C LEU A 307 0.66 7.98 21.43
N GLN A 308 -0.43 7.83 22.15
CA GLN A 308 -0.51 8.05 23.59
C GLN A 308 -0.09 6.83 24.43
N GLY A 309 0.29 5.71 23.80
CA GLY A 309 0.74 4.50 24.48
C GLY A 309 -0.39 3.58 24.97
N ASN A 310 -1.64 3.76 24.47
CA ASN A 310 -2.76 2.89 24.83
C ASN A 310 -2.77 1.55 24.09
N GLY A 311 -1.79 1.32 23.22
CA GLY A 311 -1.53 0.06 22.54
C GLY A 311 -0.05 -0.04 22.20
N VAL A 312 0.46 -1.28 22.18
CA VAL A 312 1.86 -1.56 21.83
C VAL A 312 2.00 -1.77 20.33
N PHE A 313 1.02 -2.38 19.69
CA PHE A 313 0.97 -2.65 18.25
C PHE A 313 -0.25 -1.99 17.61
N HIS A 314 -0.07 -1.51 16.38
CA HIS A 314 -1.12 -0.92 15.55
C HIS A 314 -0.90 -1.32 14.09
N ALA A 315 -1.89 -2.01 13.48
CA ALA A 315 -1.80 -2.32 12.06
C ALA A 315 -2.00 -1.03 11.25
N ASN A 316 -1.00 -0.66 10.41
CA ASN A 316 -1.01 0.56 9.61
C ASN A 316 0.07 0.50 8.52
N GLY A 317 0.32 1.60 7.83
CA GLY A 317 1.34 1.75 6.80
C GLY A 317 2.32 2.89 7.07
N ASP A 318 3.28 3.04 6.19
CA ASP A 318 4.36 4.02 6.31
C ASP A 318 3.93 5.49 6.12
N TRP A 319 2.70 5.74 5.68
CA TRP A 319 2.09 7.09 5.67
C TRP A 319 1.77 7.63 7.07
N PHE A 320 1.79 6.77 8.11
CA PHE A 320 1.41 7.12 9.48
C PHE A 320 2.15 8.36 10.01
N ASP A 321 3.45 8.48 9.75
CA ASP A 321 4.24 9.63 10.21
C ASP A 321 3.77 10.94 9.59
N ASN A 322 3.46 10.94 8.29
CA ASN A 322 2.94 12.12 7.61
C ASN A 322 1.53 12.46 8.09
N GLU A 323 0.64 11.47 8.11
CA GLU A 323 -0.77 11.64 8.49
C GLU A 323 -0.93 12.13 9.93
N MET A 324 -0.09 11.66 10.85
CA MET A 324 -0.17 11.94 12.28
C MET A 324 0.83 12.99 12.78
N SER A 325 1.57 13.65 11.89
CA SER A 325 2.64 14.58 12.25
C SER A 325 2.18 15.71 13.19
N SER A 326 1.07 16.36 12.88
CA SER A 326 0.52 17.46 13.68
C SER A 326 -0.02 16.98 15.04
N ILE A 327 -0.67 15.82 15.07
CA ILE A 327 -1.21 15.22 16.30
C ILE A 327 -0.07 14.75 17.20
N ARG A 328 1.00 14.18 16.63
CA ARG A 328 2.20 13.80 17.39
C ARG A 328 2.85 15.00 18.09
N GLU A 329 3.02 16.13 17.40
CA GLU A 329 3.54 17.37 17.98
C GLU A 329 2.60 17.95 19.07
N GLU A 330 1.30 17.85 18.88
CA GLU A 330 0.32 18.25 19.88
C GLU A 330 0.41 17.40 21.17
N ILE A 331 0.48 16.07 21.02
CA ILE A 331 0.63 15.13 22.15
C ILE A 331 1.94 15.43 22.90
N LYS A 332 3.04 15.56 22.17
CA LYS A 332 4.35 15.90 22.74
C LYS A 332 4.32 17.22 23.51
N THR A 333 3.74 18.26 22.94
CA THR A 333 3.71 19.60 23.54
C THR A 333 2.77 19.66 24.73
N LYS A 334 1.57 19.05 24.65
CA LYS A 334 0.54 19.16 25.70
C LYS A 334 0.66 18.11 26.79
N GLN A 335 1.17 16.93 26.46
CA GLN A 335 1.18 15.77 27.36
C GLN A 335 2.60 15.33 27.74
N GLY A 336 3.63 15.83 27.07
CA GLY A 336 5.01 15.42 27.27
C GLY A 336 5.32 14.01 26.77
N VAL A 337 4.42 13.41 25.98
CA VAL A 337 4.54 12.04 25.46
C VAL A 337 5.16 12.05 24.07
N SER A 338 6.22 11.27 23.88
CA SER A 338 6.88 11.08 22.59
C SER A 338 7.57 9.73 22.57
N TYR A 339 6.93 8.76 21.93
CA TYR A 339 7.47 7.40 21.79
C TYR A 339 8.23 7.19 20.49
N ASP A 340 9.23 6.31 20.53
CA ASP A 340 9.91 5.76 19.34
C ASP A 340 9.00 4.69 18.71
N ILE A 341 8.26 5.10 17.69
CA ILE A 341 7.42 4.21 16.87
C ILE A 341 8.25 3.65 15.74
N ARG A 342 8.14 2.35 15.51
CA ARG A 342 8.86 1.64 14.45
C ARG A 342 7.95 0.72 13.65
N MET A 343 8.37 0.39 12.43
CA MET A 343 7.78 -0.67 11.63
C MET A 343 8.30 -2.01 12.14
N LEU A 344 7.39 -2.91 12.49
CA LEU A 344 7.72 -4.27 12.83
C LEU A 344 7.92 -5.07 11.53
N ARG A 345 9.05 -5.74 11.40
CA ARG A 345 9.18 -6.78 10.37
C ARG A 345 8.13 -7.84 10.65
N THR A 346 7.21 -8.07 9.70
CA THR A 346 6.08 -8.95 9.95
C THR A 346 6.56 -10.31 10.44
N PRO A 347 6.10 -10.76 11.63
CA PRO A 347 6.47 -12.06 12.16
C PRO A 347 6.13 -13.17 11.17
N VAL A 348 7.05 -14.12 10.99
CA VAL A 348 6.80 -15.27 10.13
C VAL A 348 5.75 -16.16 10.79
N VAL A 349 4.78 -16.62 10.00
CA VAL A 349 3.74 -17.54 10.50
C VAL A 349 4.37 -18.82 11.03
N SER A 350 4.19 -19.12 12.33
CA SER A 350 4.86 -20.26 12.98
C SER A 350 4.50 -21.59 12.35
N SER A 351 3.28 -21.74 11.84
CA SER A 351 2.84 -22.94 11.12
C SER A 351 3.59 -23.20 9.80
N ILE A 352 4.48 -22.31 9.34
CA ILE A 352 5.36 -22.55 8.19
C ILE A 352 6.17 -23.86 8.35
N VAL A 353 6.44 -24.27 9.59
CA VAL A 353 7.13 -25.51 9.92
C VAL A 353 6.49 -26.73 9.25
N GLU A 354 5.18 -26.73 9.06
CA GLU A 354 4.46 -27.80 8.33
C GLU A 354 4.91 -27.92 6.86
N THR A 355 5.52 -26.90 6.30
CA THR A 355 5.99 -26.84 4.90
C THR A 355 7.47 -27.17 4.74
N LEU A 356 8.22 -27.26 5.85
CA LEU A 356 9.65 -27.55 5.89
C LEU A 356 9.93 -29.05 5.73
N GLU A 357 11.19 -29.38 5.41
CA GLU A 357 11.65 -30.78 5.49
C GLU A 357 11.64 -31.26 6.94
N ASN A 358 12.17 -30.42 7.86
CA ASN A 358 12.11 -30.69 9.31
C ASN A 358 10.80 -30.16 9.92
N LYS A 359 9.78 -30.99 9.94
CA LYS A 359 8.46 -30.66 10.53
C LYS A 359 8.43 -30.62 12.06
N GLU A 360 9.52 -31.03 12.70
CA GLU A 360 9.69 -31.01 14.15
C GLU A 360 10.51 -29.78 14.61
N MET A 361 10.78 -28.81 13.71
CA MET A 361 11.47 -27.57 14.08
C MET A 361 10.65 -26.82 15.13
N THR A 362 11.29 -26.48 16.25
CA THR A 362 10.64 -25.71 17.30
C THR A 362 10.51 -24.23 16.91
N ASP A 363 9.57 -23.49 17.52
CA ASP A 363 9.39 -22.06 17.27
C ASP A 363 10.64 -21.25 17.68
N GLU A 364 11.36 -21.68 18.73
CA GLU A 364 12.63 -21.09 19.15
C GLU A 364 13.72 -21.25 18.09
N THR A 365 13.82 -22.42 17.46
CA THR A 365 14.74 -22.66 16.34
C THR A 365 14.34 -21.84 15.11
N LEU A 366 13.04 -21.81 14.79
CA LEU A 366 12.51 -20.99 13.68
C LEU A 366 12.87 -19.51 13.88
N SER A 367 12.64 -18.98 15.08
CA SER A 367 12.99 -17.58 15.44
C SER A 367 14.49 -17.32 15.29
N ALA A 368 15.34 -18.25 15.73
CA ALA A 368 16.79 -18.10 15.60
C ALA A 368 17.26 -18.13 14.13
N VAL A 369 16.62 -18.97 13.29
CA VAL A 369 16.87 -19.00 11.84
C VAL A 369 16.46 -17.67 11.19
N ILE A 370 15.29 -17.12 11.58
CA ILE A 370 14.81 -15.83 11.07
C ILE A 370 15.81 -14.71 11.45
N ALA A 371 16.29 -14.70 12.69
CA ALA A 371 17.31 -13.75 13.12
C ALA A 371 18.59 -13.87 12.29
N ALA A 372 19.04 -15.09 11.99
CA ALA A 372 20.19 -15.33 11.12
C ALA A 372 19.95 -14.84 9.68
N VAL A 373 18.72 -15.00 9.15
CA VAL A 373 18.33 -14.43 7.85
C VAL A 373 18.42 -12.90 7.88
N ASP A 374 17.90 -12.27 8.94
CA ASP A 374 17.94 -10.82 9.11
C ASP A 374 19.38 -10.27 9.22
N GLU A 375 20.31 -11.07 9.75
CA GLU A 375 21.76 -10.76 9.79
C GLU A 375 22.49 -11.01 8.44
N GLY A 376 21.79 -11.47 7.40
CA GLY A 376 22.38 -11.76 6.09
C GLY A 376 23.15 -13.07 6.01
N LYS A 377 22.98 -13.98 6.97
CA LYS A 377 23.56 -15.31 6.89
C LYS A 377 22.94 -16.12 5.74
N THR A 378 23.71 -17.04 5.20
CA THR A 378 23.29 -17.91 4.08
C THR A 378 22.93 -19.32 4.52
N SER A 379 23.13 -19.64 5.81
CA SER A 379 22.85 -20.94 6.42
C SER A 379 22.71 -20.82 7.94
N TYR A 380 22.15 -21.84 8.57
CA TYR A 380 22.08 -21.97 10.03
C TYR A 380 22.42 -23.41 10.43
N GLU A 381 23.20 -23.57 11.51
CA GLU A 381 23.63 -24.91 11.96
C GLU A 381 22.43 -25.81 12.29
N GLY A 382 22.44 -27.04 11.79
CA GLY A 382 21.37 -28.01 12.01
C GLY A 382 20.10 -27.79 11.16
N VAL A 383 20.10 -26.82 10.24
CA VAL A 383 18.98 -26.55 9.32
C VAL A 383 19.41 -26.84 7.89
N SER A 384 18.56 -27.57 7.15
CA SER A 384 18.82 -27.87 5.75
C SER A 384 18.83 -26.60 4.88
N ALA A 385 19.55 -26.64 3.76
CA ALA A 385 19.57 -25.53 2.82
C ALA A 385 18.17 -25.19 2.26
N ALA A 386 17.33 -26.22 2.08
CA ALA A 386 15.95 -26.05 1.61
C ALA A 386 15.08 -25.35 2.65
N ASP A 387 15.16 -25.76 3.91
CA ASP A 387 14.42 -25.14 5.01
C ASP A 387 14.87 -23.69 5.22
N PHE A 388 16.19 -23.45 5.22
CA PHE A 388 16.73 -22.08 5.34
C PHE A 388 16.23 -21.19 4.19
N ALA A 389 16.26 -21.67 2.95
CA ALA A 389 15.79 -20.93 1.80
C ALA A 389 14.27 -20.62 1.89
N ARG A 390 13.48 -21.60 2.36
CA ARG A 390 12.04 -21.45 2.54
C ARG A 390 11.69 -20.43 3.62
N ILE A 391 12.39 -20.44 4.76
CA ILE A 391 12.23 -19.46 5.84
C ILE A 391 12.65 -18.07 5.35
N ARG A 392 13.77 -17.97 4.64
CA ARG A 392 14.24 -16.73 4.03
C ARG A 392 13.23 -16.17 3.03
N GLU A 393 12.62 -17.00 2.20
CA GLU A 393 11.54 -16.59 1.30
C GLU A 393 10.38 -16.00 2.09
N ALA A 394 9.88 -16.69 3.11
CA ALA A 394 8.78 -16.19 3.94
C ALA A 394 9.13 -14.85 4.61
N ARG A 395 10.36 -14.71 5.13
CA ARG A 395 10.82 -13.46 5.77
C ARG A 395 10.93 -12.30 4.79
N SER A 396 11.16 -12.56 3.51
CA SER A 396 11.28 -11.53 2.48
C SER A 396 9.96 -10.90 2.05
N ILE A 397 8.83 -11.51 2.40
CA ILE A 397 7.50 -11.10 1.91
C ILE A 397 7.01 -9.88 2.67
N VAL A 398 6.62 -8.84 1.91
CA VAL A 398 5.94 -7.64 2.40
C VAL A 398 4.69 -7.36 1.58
N TYR A 399 3.82 -6.50 2.06
CA TYR A 399 2.62 -6.04 1.36
C TYR A 399 2.67 -4.52 1.17
N SER A 400 2.14 -4.03 0.05
CA SER A 400 2.00 -2.61 -0.19
C SER A 400 0.70 -2.26 -0.92
N VAL A 401 -0.13 -1.43 -0.28
CA VAL A 401 -1.29 -0.82 -0.96
C VAL A 401 -0.87 0.30 -1.90
N GLY A 402 0.34 0.85 -1.71
CA GLY A 402 0.89 1.90 -2.58
C GLY A 402 0.93 1.50 -4.04
N SER A 403 1.01 0.19 -4.34
CA SER A 403 0.91 -0.31 -5.71
C SER A 403 -0.45 -0.02 -6.38
N ALA A 404 -1.50 0.26 -5.59
CA ALA A 404 -2.81 0.69 -6.07
C ALA A 404 -2.96 2.22 -6.19
N HIS A 405 -1.99 2.97 -5.68
CA HIS A 405 -1.92 4.42 -5.84
C HIS A 405 -1.34 4.73 -7.22
N VAL A 406 -2.19 5.06 -8.17
CA VAL A 406 -1.82 5.13 -9.58
C VAL A 406 -1.89 6.55 -10.13
N SER A 407 -1.01 6.84 -11.08
CA SER A 407 -1.12 8.00 -11.96
C SER A 407 -1.81 7.61 -13.25
N ALA A 408 -2.61 8.53 -13.79
CA ALA A 408 -3.31 8.36 -15.06
C ALA A 408 -3.28 9.66 -15.86
N ILE A 409 -3.07 9.54 -17.17
CA ILE A 409 -3.10 10.63 -18.14
C ILE A 409 -4.33 10.40 -19.00
N PRO A 410 -5.33 11.30 -19.07
CA PRO A 410 -6.44 11.15 -19.99
C PRO A 410 -5.93 11.05 -21.44
N ALA A 411 -6.47 10.12 -22.23
CA ALA A 411 -6.02 9.93 -23.62
C ALA A 411 -6.12 11.20 -24.47
N TYR A 412 -7.07 12.07 -24.13
CA TYR A 412 -7.30 13.37 -24.79
C TYR A 412 -6.52 14.54 -24.19
N ALA A 413 -5.67 14.32 -23.17
CA ALA A 413 -4.92 15.42 -22.51
C ALA A 413 -4.04 16.17 -23.52
N ALA A 414 -4.11 17.50 -23.50
CA ALA A 414 -3.33 18.33 -24.42
C ALA A 414 -1.85 18.35 -24.01
N GLY A 415 -1.56 18.38 -22.70
CA GLY A 415 -0.21 18.34 -22.15
C GLY A 415 0.33 16.90 -21.92
N LYS A 416 -0.20 15.88 -22.61
CA LYS A 416 0.16 14.47 -22.33
C LYS A 416 1.65 14.17 -22.46
N ASP A 417 2.35 14.78 -23.43
CA ASP A 417 3.77 14.52 -23.63
C ASP A 417 4.62 15.03 -22.46
N VAL A 418 4.28 16.21 -21.94
CA VAL A 418 4.91 16.76 -20.72
C VAL A 418 4.56 15.89 -19.51
N ALA A 419 3.30 15.43 -19.40
CA ALA A 419 2.86 14.56 -18.33
C ALA A 419 3.59 13.19 -18.35
N MET A 420 3.80 12.61 -19.53
CA MET A 420 4.59 11.38 -19.70
C MET A 420 6.05 11.58 -19.29
N ASP A 421 6.67 12.69 -19.68
CA ASP A 421 8.03 13.03 -19.26
C ASP A 421 8.10 13.30 -17.74
N PHE A 422 7.07 13.86 -17.15
CA PHE A 422 7.00 14.01 -15.69
C PHE A 422 6.94 12.63 -14.98
N LEU A 423 6.19 11.67 -15.50
CA LEU A 423 6.19 10.31 -14.98
C LEU A 423 7.57 9.63 -15.12
N ARG A 424 8.25 9.83 -16.25
CA ARG A 424 9.64 9.34 -16.42
C ARG A 424 10.58 9.98 -15.40
N PHE A 425 10.49 11.31 -15.20
CA PHE A 425 11.27 12.03 -14.20
C PHE A 425 11.06 11.47 -12.79
N MET A 426 9.84 11.08 -12.43
CA MET A 426 9.56 10.48 -11.12
C MET A 426 10.35 9.20 -10.84
N THR A 427 10.87 8.51 -11.86
CA THR A 427 11.70 7.32 -11.65
C THR A 427 13.17 7.62 -11.37
N THR A 428 13.59 8.88 -11.41
CA THR A 428 14.98 9.28 -11.12
C THR A 428 15.31 9.22 -9.63
N ASP A 429 16.60 9.04 -9.31
CA ASP A 429 17.08 9.03 -7.94
C ASP A 429 16.76 10.36 -7.21
N ILE A 430 16.94 11.50 -7.90
CA ILE A 430 16.67 12.84 -7.33
C ILE A 430 15.18 13.06 -7.02
N ALA A 431 14.28 12.54 -7.86
CA ALA A 431 12.85 12.61 -7.62
C ALA A 431 12.46 11.77 -6.40
N ASN A 432 13.02 10.56 -6.27
CA ASN A 432 12.76 9.71 -5.11
C ASN A 432 13.27 10.33 -3.81
N GLU A 433 14.46 10.93 -3.80
CA GLU A 433 14.98 11.66 -2.62
C GLU A 433 14.10 12.85 -2.24
N SER A 434 13.60 13.60 -3.21
CA SER A 434 12.64 14.69 -2.97
C SER A 434 11.33 14.16 -2.39
N TYR A 435 10.82 13.04 -2.92
CA TYR A 435 9.62 12.38 -2.43
C TYR A 435 9.80 11.92 -0.97
N ILE A 436 10.93 11.25 -0.65
CA ILE A 436 11.26 10.82 0.71
C ILE A 436 11.25 12.00 1.69
N ARG A 437 11.87 13.13 1.31
CA ARG A 437 11.89 14.34 2.16
C ARG A 437 10.50 14.91 2.39
N SER A 438 9.70 15.00 1.33
CA SER A 438 8.39 15.67 1.35
C SER A 438 7.32 14.85 2.07
N THR A 439 7.44 13.52 2.07
CA THR A 439 6.53 12.59 2.75
C THR A 439 6.98 12.19 4.14
N GLY A 440 8.17 12.65 4.57
CA GLY A 440 8.77 12.25 5.84
C GLY A 440 9.32 10.83 5.85
N GLY A 441 9.54 10.21 4.66
CA GLY A 441 10.23 8.92 4.56
C GLY A 441 9.58 7.86 3.68
N ALA A 442 8.35 8.04 3.18
CA ALA A 442 7.83 7.18 2.13
C ALA A 442 8.67 7.30 0.84
N SER A 443 8.65 6.30 -0.02
CA SER A 443 9.44 6.30 -1.26
C SER A 443 8.56 6.12 -2.49
N LEU A 444 9.06 6.53 -3.63
CA LEU A 444 8.52 6.08 -4.93
C LEU A 444 8.81 4.58 -5.12
N PRO A 445 8.03 3.86 -5.95
CA PRO A 445 8.20 2.41 -6.14
C PRO A 445 9.38 2.09 -7.07
N VAL A 446 10.55 2.62 -6.77
CA VAL A 446 11.76 2.50 -7.59
C VAL A 446 12.90 1.78 -6.85
N LYS A 447 13.72 1.06 -7.59
CA LYS A 447 14.92 0.37 -7.08
C LYS A 447 15.99 1.41 -6.70
N TYR A 448 15.97 1.85 -5.44
CA TYR A 448 16.85 2.87 -4.89
C TYR A 448 17.19 2.58 -3.43
N ASN A 449 18.46 2.51 -3.09
CA ASN A 449 18.92 2.31 -1.72
C ASN A 449 19.35 3.65 -1.08
N VAL A 450 18.44 4.27 -0.33
CA VAL A 450 18.71 5.55 0.33
C VAL A 450 19.76 5.44 1.44
N VAL A 451 19.89 4.28 2.10
CA VAL A 451 20.87 4.07 3.18
C VAL A 451 22.30 4.22 2.65
N GLU A 452 22.55 3.69 1.45
CA GLU A 452 23.86 3.77 0.79
C GLU A 452 24.07 5.07 0.03
N LYS A 453 23.05 5.52 -0.72
CA LYS A 453 23.19 6.64 -1.66
C LYS A 453 23.05 8.00 -1.00
N ASN A 454 22.26 8.12 0.07
CA ASN A 454 22.04 9.37 0.79
C ASN A 454 21.91 9.16 2.31
N PRO A 455 23.02 8.79 2.99
CA PRO A 455 23.00 8.50 4.43
C PRO A 455 22.61 9.71 5.30
N GLU A 456 22.80 10.94 4.83
CA GLU A 456 22.36 12.16 5.54
C GLU A 456 20.83 12.27 5.53
N LEU A 457 20.20 12.04 4.39
CA LEU A 457 18.74 11.97 4.30
C LEU A 457 18.20 10.87 5.20
N PHE A 458 18.78 9.65 5.12
CA PHE A 458 18.38 8.55 5.97
C PHE A 458 18.50 8.90 7.46
N ALA A 459 19.63 9.51 7.88
CA ALA A 459 19.84 9.90 9.27
C ALA A 459 18.80 10.90 9.80
N SER A 460 18.21 11.72 8.93
CA SER A 460 17.22 12.74 9.29
C SER A 460 15.79 12.19 9.53
N LEU A 461 15.52 10.94 9.15
CA LEU A 461 14.20 10.34 9.21
C LEU A 461 13.80 9.89 10.63
N SER A 462 12.52 9.68 10.86
CA SER A 462 11.96 9.13 12.10
C SER A 462 12.38 7.68 12.35
N GLY A 463 12.14 7.16 13.55
CA GLY A 463 12.35 5.75 13.90
C GLY A 463 11.52 4.80 13.02
N LEU A 464 10.26 5.17 12.73
CA LEU A 464 9.38 4.41 11.83
C LEU A 464 9.99 4.28 10.42
N GLN A 465 10.38 5.40 9.83
CA GLN A 465 10.86 5.39 8.46
C GLN A 465 12.25 4.76 8.34
N LYS A 466 13.13 4.96 9.34
CA LYS A 466 14.41 4.25 9.41
C LYS A 466 14.22 2.75 9.44
N SER A 467 13.38 2.23 10.35
CA SER A 467 13.16 0.78 10.48
C SER A 467 12.56 0.16 9.21
N ARG A 468 11.68 0.89 8.51
CA ARG A 468 11.14 0.46 7.22
C ARG A 468 12.21 0.42 6.13
N LEU A 469 12.97 1.52 5.97
CA LEU A 469 13.99 1.62 4.93
C LEU A 469 15.18 0.67 5.20
N GLU A 470 15.57 0.45 6.44
CA GLU A 470 16.54 -0.59 6.82
C GLU A 470 16.05 -1.98 6.42
N TYR A 471 14.76 -2.26 6.53
CA TYR A 471 14.21 -3.53 6.09
C TYR A 471 14.31 -3.69 4.57
N PHE A 472 13.95 -2.66 3.81
CA PHE A 472 14.02 -2.70 2.34
C PHE A 472 15.46 -2.72 1.80
N ASN A 473 16.41 -2.14 2.52
CA ASN A 473 17.75 -1.85 2.02
C ASN A 473 18.89 -2.54 2.82
N ASN A 474 18.56 -3.54 3.65
CA ASN A 474 19.56 -4.16 4.51
C ASN A 474 20.60 -5.03 3.76
N GLY A 475 20.38 -5.32 2.48
CA GLY A 475 21.26 -6.13 1.65
C GLY A 475 21.31 -7.62 2.00
N ALA A 476 20.64 -8.03 3.09
CA ALA A 476 20.67 -9.42 3.55
C ALA A 476 19.92 -10.37 2.60
N PHE A 477 18.83 -9.87 1.99
CA PHE A 477 18.02 -10.59 1.01
C PHE A 477 17.16 -9.60 0.22
N GLU A 478 16.73 -10.04 -0.95
CA GLU A 478 15.81 -9.28 -1.79
C GLU A 478 14.39 -9.31 -1.19
N ILE A 479 13.81 -8.13 -1.01
CA ILE A 479 12.42 -7.98 -0.57
C ILE A 479 11.48 -8.35 -1.71
N TYR A 480 10.45 -9.10 -1.39
CA TYR A 480 9.38 -9.45 -2.30
C TYR A 480 8.08 -8.76 -1.86
N THR A 481 7.72 -7.70 -2.55
CA THR A 481 6.40 -7.07 -2.36
C THR A 481 5.34 -7.94 -3.03
N LEU A 482 4.35 -8.39 -2.26
CA LEU A 482 3.23 -9.16 -2.81
C LEU A 482 2.50 -8.36 -3.88
N PRO A 483 2.30 -8.90 -5.07
CA PRO A 483 1.39 -8.29 -6.02
C PRO A 483 -0.03 -8.32 -5.45
N GLN A 484 -0.72 -7.21 -5.54
CA GLN A 484 -2.11 -7.14 -5.11
C GLN A 484 -3.00 -8.00 -6.02
N GLU A 485 -4.10 -8.50 -5.47
CA GLU A 485 -5.10 -9.30 -6.20
C GLU A 485 -5.60 -8.61 -7.48
N ARG A 486 -5.67 -7.26 -7.48
CA ARG A 486 -6.04 -6.46 -8.65
C ARG A 486 -5.07 -6.59 -9.84
N ALA A 487 -3.88 -7.15 -9.64
CA ALA A 487 -2.96 -7.46 -10.73
C ALA A 487 -3.44 -8.62 -11.62
N PHE A 488 -4.37 -9.43 -11.13
CA PHE A 488 -4.71 -10.72 -11.74
C PHE A 488 -6.06 -10.73 -12.45
N PRO A 489 -6.17 -11.43 -13.59
CA PRO A 489 -7.41 -11.52 -14.36
C PRO A 489 -8.61 -12.09 -13.57
N LEU A 490 -8.40 -13.09 -12.71
CA LEU A 490 -9.47 -13.64 -11.87
C LEU A 490 -10.13 -12.59 -10.98
N TYR A 491 -9.35 -11.69 -10.40
CA TYR A 491 -9.89 -10.59 -9.61
C TYR A 491 -10.59 -9.56 -10.49
N ARG A 492 -9.89 -9.10 -11.55
CA ARG A 492 -10.35 -8.00 -12.41
C ARG A 492 -11.62 -8.35 -13.19
N TYR A 493 -11.61 -9.49 -13.85
CA TYR A 493 -12.65 -9.89 -14.80
C TYR A 493 -13.51 -11.03 -14.27
N GLY A 494 -12.90 -11.99 -13.56
CA GLY A 494 -13.60 -13.13 -12.98
C GLY A 494 -14.39 -12.81 -11.70
N ASN A 495 -14.23 -11.59 -11.16
CA ASN A 495 -14.85 -11.14 -9.90
C ASN A 495 -14.61 -12.10 -8.71
N VAL A 496 -13.43 -12.71 -8.67
CA VAL A 496 -13.01 -13.59 -7.57
C VAL A 496 -12.54 -12.71 -6.41
N LYS A 497 -13.42 -12.53 -5.42
CA LYS A 497 -13.17 -11.77 -4.18
C LYS A 497 -13.50 -12.66 -2.98
N PRO A 498 -12.67 -13.68 -2.70
CA PRO A 498 -12.99 -14.73 -1.72
C PRO A 498 -12.90 -14.25 -0.26
N PHE A 499 -12.33 -13.08 -0.01
CA PHE A 499 -12.00 -12.62 1.33
C PHE A 499 -12.50 -11.22 1.60
N VAL A 500 -13.04 -11.08 2.82
CA VAL A 500 -13.38 -9.78 3.40
C VAL A 500 -12.71 -9.73 4.77
N SER A 501 -11.48 -9.23 4.83
CA SER A 501 -10.67 -9.24 6.06
C SER A 501 -11.34 -8.45 7.20
N ALA A 502 -12.07 -7.38 6.87
CA ALA A 502 -12.88 -6.66 7.84
C ALA A 502 -13.93 -7.56 8.52
N ALA A 503 -14.55 -8.49 7.77
CA ALA A 503 -15.50 -9.45 8.33
C ALA A 503 -14.78 -10.47 9.25
N TYR A 504 -13.57 -10.88 8.92
CA TYR A 504 -12.78 -11.78 9.77
C TYR A 504 -12.39 -11.09 11.08
N TYR A 505 -11.84 -9.87 10.99
CA TYR A 505 -11.53 -9.06 12.15
C TYR A 505 -12.74 -8.88 13.06
N ALA A 506 -13.87 -8.41 12.52
CA ALA A 506 -15.10 -8.18 13.28
C ALA A 506 -15.63 -9.46 13.94
N THR A 507 -15.51 -10.61 13.27
CA THR A 507 -15.97 -11.89 13.83
C THR A 507 -15.06 -12.37 14.94
N PHE A 508 -13.74 -12.44 14.71
CA PHE A 508 -12.82 -12.99 15.73
C PHE A 508 -12.68 -12.08 16.95
N SER A 509 -12.84 -10.76 16.80
CA SER A 509 -12.83 -9.82 17.94
C SER A 509 -14.15 -9.72 18.69
N ALA A 510 -15.22 -10.34 18.20
CA ALA A 510 -16.53 -10.27 18.84
C ALA A 510 -16.61 -11.15 20.10
N ASN A 511 -17.21 -10.59 21.17
CA ASN A 511 -17.53 -11.36 22.36
C ASN A 511 -18.51 -12.50 22.02
N GLY A 512 -18.19 -13.71 22.47
CA GLY A 512 -19.02 -14.91 22.25
C GLY A 512 -18.96 -15.47 20.82
N ASN A 513 -17.97 -15.06 20.01
CA ASN A 513 -17.75 -15.68 18.70
C ASN A 513 -17.47 -17.17 18.82
N THR A 514 -18.18 -17.98 18.02
CA THR A 514 -18.00 -19.44 17.92
C THR A 514 -17.50 -19.88 16.55
N LYS A 515 -17.39 -18.95 15.58
CA LYS A 515 -16.94 -19.25 14.24
C LYS A 515 -15.43 -19.44 14.19
N THR A 516 -15.01 -20.55 13.60
CA THR A 516 -13.59 -20.95 13.50
C THR A 516 -12.99 -20.61 12.13
N PRO A 517 -11.66 -20.60 12.00
CA PRO A 517 -10.96 -20.54 10.69
C PRO A 517 -11.44 -21.59 9.69
N ALA A 518 -11.68 -22.81 10.16
CA ALA A 518 -12.18 -23.92 9.34
C ALA A 518 -13.60 -23.67 8.82
N ASP A 519 -14.47 -22.98 9.58
CA ASP A 519 -15.80 -22.61 9.13
C ASP A 519 -15.75 -21.62 7.96
N TYR A 520 -14.87 -20.62 8.05
CA TYR A 520 -14.65 -19.67 6.94
C TYR A 520 -14.12 -20.36 5.69
N GLN A 521 -13.17 -21.30 5.85
CA GLN A 521 -12.66 -22.08 4.73
C GLN A 521 -13.78 -22.86 4.05
N ARG A 522 -14.55 -23.61 4.83
CA ARG A 522 -15.67 -24.38 4.34
C ARG A 522 -16.74 -23.54 3.64
N GLU A 523 -17.08 -22.39 4.20
CA GLU A 523 -18.02 -21.46 3.57
C GLU A 523 -17.52 -20.97 2.21
N THR A 524 -16.22 -20.66 2.11
CA THR A 524 -15.61 -20.24 0.85
C THR A 524 -15.69 -21.37 -0.19
N GLU A 525 -15.32 -22.59 0.16
CA GLU A 525 -15.39 -23.75 -0.74
C GLU A 525 -16.82 -24.01 -1.23
N LEU A 526 -17.80 -23.97 -0.31
CA LEU A 526 -19.22 -24.14 -0.66
C LEU A 526 -19.78 -23.01 -1.54
N ASN A 527 -19.29 -21.80 -1.35
CA ASN A 527 -19.73 -20.64 -2.12
C ASN A 527 -19.23 -20.66 -3.57
N TRP A 528 -18.08 -21.31 -3.82
CA TRP A 528 -17.49 -21.46 -5.14
C TRP A 528 -17.96 -22.76 -5.81
N THR A 529 -19.24 -22.75 -6.28
CA THR A 529 -19.80 -23.84 -7.09
C THR A 529 -19.12 -23.95 -8.45
N ASP A 530 -19.22 -25.11 -9.11
CA ASP A 530 -18.66 -25.32 -10.46
C ASP A 530 -19.16 -24.27 -11.46
N ALA A 531 -20.44 -23.90 -11.38
CA ALA A 531 -21.03 -22.90 -12.27
C ALA A 531 -20.41 -21.49 -12.04
N LYS A 532 -20.22 -21.08 -10.78
CA LYS A 532 -19.55 -19.81 -10.46
C LYS A 532 -18.09 -19.80 -10.91
N TRP A 533 -17.40 -20.91 -10.67
CA TRP A 533 -16.00 -21.07 -11.08
C TRP A 533 -15.86 -20.98 -12.61
N THR A 534 -16.63 -21.78 -13.36
CA THR A 534 -16.64 -21.75 -14.83
C THR A 534 -16.89 -20.34 -15.37
N LYS A 535 -17.87 -19.63 -14.78
CA LYS A 535 -18.14 -18.26 -15.18
C LYS A 535 -16.93 -17.34 -14.91
N ALA A 536 -16.33 -17.42 -13.73
CA ALA A 536 -15.18 -16.59 -13.37
C ALA A 536 -13.98 -16.81 -14.29
N VAL A 537 -13.68 -18.07 -14.61
CA VAL A 537 -12.60 -18.47 -15.52
C VAL A 537 -12.85 -17.93 -16.94
N ASN A 538 -14.07 -18.08 -17.45
CA ASN A 538 -14.43 -17.57 -18.78
C ASN A 538 -14.36 -16.04 -18.83
N ASP A 539 -14.92 -15.35 -17.84
CA ASP A 539 -14.88 -13.89 -17.78
C ASP A 539 -13.44 -13.36 -17.67
N ALA A 540 -12.54 -14.13 -17.05
CA ALA A 540 -11.12 -13.80 -16.93
C ALA A 540 -10.27 -14.17 -18.16
N GLY A 541 -10.86 -14.78 -19.18
CA GLY A 541 -10.14 -15.24 -20.39
C GLY A 541 -9.11 -16.35 -20.12
N LEU A 542 -9.23 -17.07 -18.99
CA LEU A 542 -8.30 -18.13 -18.63
C LEU A 542 -8.69 -19.45 -19.35
N THR A 543 -7.70 -20.10 -19.92
CA THR A 543 -7.84 -21.41 -20.59
C THR A 543 -6.84 -22.40 -20.04
N ASN A 544 -7.20 -23.71 -20.04
CA ASN A 544 -6.28 -24.79 -19.66
C ASN A 544 -5.21 -25.00 -20.74
#